data_49d0b28c1c6a308c865d65edb01cc5f2
#
_entry.id   49d0b28c1c6a308c865d65edb01cc5f2
#
_cell.length_a   1.000
_cell.length_b   1.000
_cell.length_c   1.000
_cell.angle_alpha   90.00
_cell.angle_beta   90.00
_cell.angle_gamma   90.00
#
_symmetry.space_group_name_H-M   'P 1'
#
loop_
_entity.id
_entity.type
_entity.pdbx_description
1 polymer ?
#
loop_
_entity_poly.entity_id
_entity_poly.type
_entity_poly.pdbx_seq_one_letter_code
_entity_poly.pdbx_strand_id
1 'polypeptide(L)'
;MKRLLSLDFFRGITIIAMIIVNSPGSWSYVYNPLRHAEWHGATPTDLIFPFFLFIVGVSISLSFVKIKNNFNKIIYLKIIRRSVIIFALGIFLSLFPDFDFYNLRFVGVLQRIALVYLICSILYLNFNLVFLVTTSFLILIFYWILMMFVPFGGFDAGTIEPGINFAAWVDSFIVPGRLYMTTWDPEGFFSTIPAIVTCISGIITGEIIKYNSNKIINLILLGFLLLIIGLVWDIFFPINKHIWTSSYVMFSSGIAMVILAISIFIIDYKSYDFELKFSIAF
;
A
#
# COMPACT_ATOMS: atom_id res chain seq x y z
N MET A 1 -10.81 12.60 19.37
CA MET A 1 -9.77 11.58 19.61
C MET A 1 -8.45 12.33 19.76
N LYS A 2 -7.62 11.98 20.75
CA LYS A 2 -6.27 12.54 20.83
C LYS A 2 -5.46 12.12 19.60
N ARG A 3 -4.50 12.93 19.18
CA ARG A 3 -3.56 12.59 18.10
C ARG A 3 -2.79 11.34 18.49
N LEU A 4 -2.68 10.36 17.58
CA LEU A 4 -1.98 9.11 17.81
C LEU A 4 -0.51 9.31 17.42
N LEU A 5 0.36 9.52 18.40
CA LEU A 5 1.77 9.82 18.18
C LEU A 5 2.52 8.64 17.55
N SER A 6 2.17 7.42 17.89
CA SER A 6 2.73 6.21 17.29
C SER A 6 2.51 6.12 15.78
N LEU A 7 1.37 6.61 15.28
CA LEU A 7 1.10 6.65 13.84
C LEU A 7 1.98 7.69 13.14
N ASP A 8 2.17 8.86 13.75
CA ASP A 8 3.06 9.89 13.22
C ASP A 8 4.52 9.42 13.23
N PHE A 9 4.94 8.71 14.28
CA PHE A 9 6.24 8.06 14.37
C PHE A 9 6.43 7.01 13.27
N PHE A 10 5.45 6.11 13.07
CA PHE A 10 5.52 5.10 12.03
C PHE A 10 5.61 5.73 10.62
N ARG A 11 4.86 6.80 10.39
CA ARG A 11 4.97 7.60 9.14
C ARG A 11 6.36 8.19 8.96
N GLY A 12 6.90 8.82 10.01
CA GLY A 12 8.23 9.44 10.00
C GLY A 12 9.34 8.43 9.68
N ILE A 13 9.36 7.27 10.36
CA ILE A 13 10.32 6.20 10.07
C ILE A 13 10.18 5.69 8.63
N THR A 14 8.96 5.53 8.14
CA THR A 14 8.72 5.08 6.76
C THR A 14 9.26 6.08 5.74
N ILE A 15 9.11 7.40 5.99
CA ILE A 15 9.69 8.46 5.15
C ILE A 15 11.23 8.42 5.20
N ILE A 16 11.81 8.30 6.38
CA ILE A 16 13.28 8.20 6.54
C ILE A 16 13.80 6.99 5.78
N ALA A 17 13.17 5.83 5.95
CA ALA A 17 13.53 4.61 5.23
C ALA A 17 13.44 4.81 3.70
N MET A 18 12.36 5.47 3.21
CA MET A 18 12.20 5.80 1.79
C MET A 18 13.37 6.67 1.27
N ILE A 19 13.78 7.68 2.01
CA ILE A 19 14.90 8.55 1.61
C ILE A 19 16.19 7.76 1.53
N ILE A 20 16.47 6.90 2.53
CA ILE A 20 17.69 6.09 2.58
C ILE A 20 17.77 5.14 1.38
N VAL A 21 16.68 4.42 1.07
CA VAL A 21 16.69 3.41 0.01
C VAL A 21 16.66 4.01 -1.40
N ASN A 22 16.08 5.20 -1.57
CA ASN A 22 16.02 5.87 -2.88
C ASN A 22 17.24 6.75 -3.16
N SER A 23 18.11 6.98 -2.20
CA SER A 23 19.28 7.86 -2.36
C SER A 23 20.56 7.17 -1.91
N PRO A 24 20.92 5.99 -2.45
CA PRO A 24 22.16 5.35 -2.15
C PRO A 24 23.32 6.15 -2.76
N GLY A 25 24.46 6.18 -2.09
CA GLY A 25 25.66 6.84 -2.65
C GLY A 25 26.17 6.16 -3.93
N SER A 26 25.94 4.86 -4.07
CA SER A 26 26.25 4.08 -5.28
C SER A 26 25.33 2.85 -5.36
N TRP A 27 24.67 2.67 -6.49
CA TRP A 27 23.81 1.50 -6.74
C TRP A 27 24.59 0.18 -6.81
N SER A 28 25.88 0.23 -7.14
CA SER A 28 26.73 -0.96 -7.22
C SER A 28 27.10 -1.53 -5.85
N TYR A 29 27.09 -0.70 -4.80
CA TYR A 29 27.55 -1.07 -3.46
C TYR A 29 26.47 -0.96 -2.38
N VAL A 30 25.19 -1.09 -2.76
CA VAL A 30 24.06 -1.08 -1.81
C VAL A 30 24.03 -2.39 -1.03
N TYR A 31 23.88 -2.31 0.30
CA TYR A 31 23.67 -3.47 1.17
C TYR A 31 22.40 -4.23 0.79
N ASN A 32 22.44 -5.56 0.82
CA ASN A 32 21.32 -6.41 0.42
C ASN A 32 19.97 -6.05 1.06
N PRO A 33 19.84 -5.75 2.36
CA PRO A 33 18.56 -5.35 2.96
C PRO A 33 17.99 -4.03 2.41
N LEU A 34 18.83 -3.18 1.80
CA LEU A 34 18.44 -1.89 1.21
C LEU A 34 18.19 -1.99 -0.31
N ARG A 35 18.35 -3.16 -0.91
CA ARG A 35 17.97 -3.42 -2.31
C ARG A 35 16.54 -3.94 -2.36
N HIS A 36 15.88 -3.71 -3.47
CA HIS A 36 14.66 -4.43 -3.79
C HIS A 36 14.95 -5.90 -4.09
N ALA A 37 13.99 -6.78 -3.80
CA ALA A 37 14.03 -8.14 -4.33
C ALA A 37 14.09 -8.08 -5.87
N GLU A 38 14.87 -8.97 -6.47
CA GLU A 38 15.02 -9.00 -7.93
C GLU A 38 13.68 -9.23 -8.63
N TRP A 39 12.91 -10.20 -8.13
CA TRP A 39 11.56 -10.47 -8.62
C TRP A 39 10.67 -11.07 -7.52
N HIS A 40 10.84 -12.33 -7.15
CA HIS A 40 10.11 -12.97 -6.05
C HIS A 40 10.77 -12.72 -4.71
N GLY A 41 9.96 -12.76 -3.65
CA GLY A 41 10.37 -12.45 -2.30
C GLY A 41 10.13 -10.98 -1.93
N ALA A 42 10.56 -10.61 -0.72
CA ALA A 42 10.48 -9.25 -0.22
C ALA A 42 11.67 -8.94 0.71
N THR A 43 12.31 -7.82 0.49
CA THR A 43 13.31 -7.23 1.38
C THR A 43 12.67 -6.17 2.30
N PRO A 44 13.35 -5.67 3.33
CA PRO A 44 12.86 -4.54 4.11
C PRO A 44 12.53 -3.30 3.25
N THR A 45 13.27 -3.07 2.15
CA THR A 45 13.01 -1.99 1.19
C THR A 45 11.65 -2.13 0.51
N ASP A 46 11.22 -3.35 0.24
CA ASP A 46 9.94 -3.62 -0.41
C ASP A 46 8.73 -3.37 0.51
N LEU A 47 8.93 -3.27 1.82
CA LEU A 47 7.86 -2.99 2.79
C LEU A 47 7.51 -1.51 2.90
N ILE A 48 8.35 -0.60 2.40
CA ILE A 48 8.16 0.85 2.57
C ILE A 48 6.88 1.32 1.90
N PHE A 49 6.66 0.97 0.65
CA PHE A 49 5.49 1.42 -0.10
C PHE A 49 4.15 0.85 0.44
N PRO A 50 4.01 -0.45 0.74
CA PRO A 50 2.79 -0.93 1.38
C PRO A 50 2.55 -0.31 2.77
N PHE A 51 3.60 0.03 3.52
CA PHE A 51 3.45 0.77 4.77
C PHE A 51 2.82 2.15 4.57
N PHE A 52 3.19 2.87 3.50
CA PHE A 52 2.51 4.13 3.15
C PHE A 52 1.02 3.91 2.88
N LEU A 53 0.66 2.92 2.08
CA LEU A 53 -0.76 2.63 1.78
C LEU A 53 -1.53 2.19 3.04
N PHE A 54 -0.90 1.40 3.88
CA PHE A 54 -1.47 1.01 5.17
C PHE A 54 -1.70 2.22 6.09
N ILE A 55 -0.71 3.12 6.22
CA ILE A 55 -0.82 4.36 7.01
C ILE A 55 -1.92 5.27 6.45
N VAL A 56 -2.08 5.36 5.13
CA VAL A 56 -3.20 6.06 4.50
C VAL A 56 -4.53 5.48 4.97
N GLY A 57 -4.66 4.16 5.00
CA GLY A 57 -5.87 3.47 5.48
C GLY A 57 -6.17 3.77 6.95
N VAL A 58 -5.18 3.65 7.84
CA VAL A 58 -5.32 4.02 9.25
C VAL A 58 -5.77 5.48 9.38
N SER A 59 -5.14 6.38 8.62
CA SER A 59 -5.45 7.82 8.63
C SER A 59 -6.88 8.11 8.14
N ILE A 60 -7.38 7.42 7.11
CA ILE A 60 -8.77 7.52 6.63
C ILE A 60 -9.72 7.17 7.77
N SER A 61 -9.55 6.01 8.41
CA SER A 61 -10.42 5.55 9.47
C SER A 61 -10.44 6.51 10.66
N LEU A 62 -9.27 7.02 11.09
CA LEU A 62 -9.18 7.95 12.22
C LEU A 62 -9.74 9.34 11.90
N SER A 63 -9.53 9.85 10.69
CA SER A 63 -9.95 11.19 10.29
C SER A 63 -11.45 11.27 9.99
N PHE A 64 -12.04 10.21 9.43
CA PHE A 64 -13.42 10.23 8.95
C PHE A 64 -14.45 9.73 9.97
N VAL A 65 -14.02 9.36 11.17
CA VAL A 65 -14.89 8.91 12.27
C VAL A 65 -16.07 9.85 12.51
N LYS A 66 -15.81 11.15 12.61
CA LYS A 66 -16.84 12.16 12.89
C LYS A 66 -17.75 12.44 11.70
N ILE A 67 -17.36 12.00 10.52
CA ILE A 67 -17.96 12.37 9.25
C ILE A 67 -18.79 11.19 8.70
N LYS A 68 -18.45 9.96 9.05
CA LYS A 68 -19.02 8.73 8.48
C LYS A 68 -20.55 8.68 8.52
N ASN A 69 -21.16 9.25 9.55
CA ASN A 69 -22.64 9.25 9.71
C ASN A 69 -23.32 10.53 9.19
N ASN A 70 -22.54 11.57 8.84
CA ASN A 70 -23.05 12.89 8.42
C ASN A 70 -22.28 13.42 7.21
N PHE A 71 -21.93 12.53 6.27
CA PHE A 71 -21.21 12.94 5.08
C PHE A 71 -22.13 13.65 4.07
N ASN A 72 -21.58 14.66 3.42
CA ASN A 72 -22.26 15.46 2.42
C ASN A 72 -21.41 15.63 1.15
N LYS A 73 -21.97 16.24 0.12
CA LYS A 73 -21.30 16.49 -1.16
C LYS A 73 -19.96 17.21 -1.02
N ILE A 74 -19.82 18.08 -0.03
CA ILE A 74 -18.58 18.85 0.22
C ILE A 74 -17.43 17.92 0.61
N ILE A 75 -17.72 16.85 1.36
CA ILE A 75 -16.69 15.88 1.79
C ILE A 75 -16.18 15.10 0.58
N TYR A 76 -17.07 14.63 -0.30
CA TYR A 76 -16.65 13.97 -1.55
C TYR A 76 -15.79 14.89 -2.42
N LEU A 77 -16.17 16.15 -2.57
CA LEU A 77 -15.38 17.12 -3.32
C LEU A 77 -13.97 17.32 -2.71
N LYS A 78 -13.86 17.34 -1.38
CA LYS A 78 -12.55 17.43 -0.70
C LYS A 78 -11.70 16.18 -0.96
N ILE A 79 -12.29 14.99 -0.92
CA ILE A 79 -11.60 13.73 -1.22
C ILE A 79 -11.11 13.73 -2.66
N ILE A 80 -12.00 14.02 -3.62
CA ILE A 80 -11.66 14.08 -5.05
C ILE A 80 -10.55 15.11 -5.30
N ARG A 81 -10.71 16.33 -4.78
CA ARG A 81 -9.70 17.38 -4.92
C ARG A 81 -8.32 16.93 -4.42
N ARG A 82 -8.27 16.29 -3.23
CA ARG A 82 -7.01 15.79 -2.68
C ARG A 82 -6.40 14.71 -3.56
N SER A 83 -7.22 13.77 -4.02
CA SER A 83 -6.77 12.72 -4.94
C SER A 83 -6.23 13.29 -6.24
N VAL A 84 -6.95 14.23 -6.87
CA VAL A 84 -6.52 14.90 -8.11
C VAL A 84 -5.20 15.64 -7.92
N ILE A 85 -5.03 16.35 -6.80
CA ILE A 85 -3.77 17.05 -6.50
C ILE A 85 -2.61 16.06 -6.39
N ILE A 86 -2.76 14.95 -5.64
CA ILE A 86 -1.72 13.94 -5.48
C ILE A 86 -1.39 13.30 -6.83
N PHE A 87 -2.40 12.97 -7.63
CA PHE A 87 -2.22 12.42 -8.97
C PHE A 87 -1.48 13.39 -9.90
N ALA A 88 -1.88 14.65 -9.93
CA ALA A 88 -1.25 15.70 -10.73
C ALA A 88 0.21 15.95 -10.31
N LEU A 89 0.52 15.91 -9.01
CA LEU A 89 1.89 15.96 -8.53
C LEU A 89 2.72 14.76 -9.01
N GLY A 90 2.13 13.56 -9.06
CA GLY A 90 2.79 12.38 -9.62
C GLY A 90 3.10 12.53 -11.13
N ILE A 91 2.16 13.07 -11.90
CA ILE A 91 2.38 13.40 -13.31
C ILE A 91 3.47 14.46 -13.47
N PHE A 92 3.41 15.53 -12.65
CA PHE A 92 4.43 16.59 -12.68
C PHE A 92 5.84 16.03 -12.42
N LEU A 93 6.00 15.18 -11.40
CA LEU A 93 7.29 14.54 -11.11
C LEU A 93 7.76 13.59 -12.21
N SER A 94 6.84 12.92 -12.89
CA SER A 94 7.14 12.07 -14.05
C SER A 94 7.62 12.86 -15.26
N LEU A 95 7.18 14.13 -15.40
CA LEU A 95 7.62 15.05 -16.48
C LEU A 95 8.91 15.78 -16.14
N PHE A 96 9.16 16.04 -14.85
CA PHE A 96 10.33 16.84 -14.43
C PHE A 96 11.63 16.02 -14.55
N PRO A 97 12.76 16.60 -15.03
CA PRO A 97 12.93 18.01 -15.43
C PRO A 97 12.67 18.31 -16.92
N ASP A 98 12.60 17.27 -17.78
CA ASP A 98 12.70 17.42 -19.23
C ASP A 98 11.37 17.79 -19.91
N PHE A 99 10.23 17.62 -19.20
CA PHE A 99 8.87 17.86 -19.70
C PHE A 99 8.57 17.14 -21.04
N ASP A 100 9.08 15.90 -21.18
CA ASP A 100 8.82 15.07 -22.35
C ASP A 100 7.42 14.43 -22.27
N PHE A 101 6.46 15.06 -22.93
CA PHE A 101 5.08 14.58 -23.01
C PHE A 101 4.90 13.34 -23.87
N TYR A 102 5.85 13.05 -24.78
CA TYR A 102 5.82 11.88 -25.64
C TYR A 102 6.08 10.59 -24.87
N ASN A 103 6.99 10.65 -23.89
CA ASN A 103 7.39 9.53 -23.04
C ASN A 103 6.79 9.62 -21.63
N LEU A 104 5.64 10.27 -21.49
CA LEU A 104 4.97 10.43 -20.21
C LEU A 104 4.56 9.08 -19.60
N ARG A 105 4.98 8.84 -18.37
CA ARG A 105 4.53 7.71 -17.55
C ARG A 105 3.31 8.13 -16.73
N PHE A 106 2.15 7.55 -17.04
CA PHE A 106 0.88 7.87 -16.36
C PHE A 106 0.68 7.14 -15.05
N VAL A 107 1.35 6.02 -14.83
CA VAL A 107 1.32 5.24 -13.59
C VAL A 107 2.54 5.56 -12.75
N GLY A 108 2.47 5.33 -11.44
CA GLY A 108 3.56 5.60 -10.50
C GLY A 108 3.08 5.62 -9.05
N VAL A 109 4.01 5.82 -8.13
CA VAL A 109 3.76 5.76 -6.69
C VAL A 109 2.67 6.74 -6.25
N LEU A 110 2.76 8.02 -6.62
CA LEU A 110 1.78 9.03 -6.20
C LEU A 110 0.43 8.82 -6.87
N GLN A 111 0.40 8.40 -8.13
CA GLN A 111 -0.82 8.07 -8.87
C GLN A 111 -1.54 6.89 -8.19
N ARG A 112 -0.82 5.83 -7.81
CA ARG A 112 -1.38 4.70 -7.07
C ARG A 112 -1.91 5.14 -5.70
N ILE A 113 -1.16 5.95 -4.94
CA ILE A 113 -1.63 6.50 -3.65
C ILE A 113 -2.91 7.31 -3.84
N ALA A 114 -2.99 8.14 -4.88
CA ALA A 114 -4.16 8.96 -5.18
C ALA A 114 -5.41 8.11 -5.47
N LEU A 115 -5.27 7.09 -6.32
CA LEU A 115 -6.36 6.16 -6.66
C LEU A 115 -6.80 5.34 -5.45
N VAL A 116 -5.86 4.76 -4.72
CA VAL A 116 -6.15 3.96 -3.51
C VAL A 116 -6.82 4.83 -2.45
N TYR A 117 -6.31 6.05 -2.21
CA TYR A 117 -6.92 6.99 -1.27
C TYR A 117 -8.37 7.33 -1.66
N LEU A 118 -8.61 7.64 -2.94
CA LEU A 118 -9.95 7.95 -3.46
C LEU A 118 -10.91 6.79 -3.22
N ILE A 119 -10.56 5.61 -3.70
CA ILE A 119 -11.40 4.41 -3.63
C ILE A 119 -11.66 4.02 -2.17
N CYS A 120 -10.61 3.91 -1.35
CA CYS A 120 -10.74 3.52 0.05
C CYS A 120 -11.51 4.54 0.89
N SER A 121 -11.38 5.86 0.60
CA SER A 121 -12.16 6.89 1.27
C SER A 121 -13.65 6.76 0.97
N ILE A 122 -14.01 6.52 -0.31
CA ILE A 122 -15.40 6.32 -0.73
C ILE A 122 -15.95 5.02 -0.13
N LEU A 123 -15.21 3.93 -0.19
CA LEU A 123 -15.62 2.65 0.40
C LEU A 123 -15.86 2.78 1.90
N TYR A 124 -14.96 3.42 2.63
CA TYR A 124 -15.08 3.60 4.07
C TYR A 124 -16.30 4.44 4.48
N LEU A 125 -16.63 5.49 3.72
CA LEU A 125 -17.77 6.35 4.03
C LEU A 125 -19.12 5.69 3.74
N ASN A 126 -19.21 4.84 2.72
CA ASN A 126 -20.49 4.29 2.24
C ASN A 126 -20.78 2.87 2.76
N PHE A 127 -19.75 2.12 3.17
CA PHE A 127 -19.93 0.71 3.53
C PHE A 127 -19.48 0.42 4.97
N ASN A 128 -20.02 -0.65 5.52
CA ASN A 128 -19.64 -1.14 6.84
C ASN A 128 -18.34 -1.96 6.81
N LEU A 129 -17.81 -2.28 7.98
CA LEU A 129 -16.54 -3.00 8.10
C LEU A 129 -16.63 -4.43 7.52
N VAL A 130 -17.77 -5.09 7.69
CA VAL A 130 -17.98 -6.45 7.17
C VAL A 130 -17.87 -6.44 5.64
N PHE A 131 -18.51 -5.47 4.97
CA PHE A 131 -18.39 -5.30 3.52
C PHE A 131 -16.94 -5.10 3.08
N LEU A 132 -16.17 -4.25 3.79
CA LEU A 132 -14.75 -4.01 3.47
C LEU A 132 -13.92 -5.28 3.60
N VAL A 133 -14.12 -6.07 4.67
CA VAL A 133 -13.41 -7.34 4.87
C VAL A 133 -13.77 -8.34 3.77
N THR A 134 -15.06 -8.51 3.48
CA THR A 134 -15.52 -9.44 2.44
C THR A 134 -15.00 -9.03 1.06
N THR A 135 -15.07 -7.75 0.73
CA THR A 135 -14.56 -7.23 -0.56
C THR A 135 -13.05 -7.43 -0.66
N SER A 136 -12.30 -7.22 0.42
CA SER A 136 -10.85 -7.49 0.46
C SER A 136 -10.53 -8.95 0.15
N PHE A 137 -11.24 -9.87 0.79
CA PHE A 137 -11.07 -11.29 0.55
C PHE A 137 -11.38 -11.66 -0.91
N LEU A 138 -12.50 -11.16 -1.45
CA LEU A 138 -12.90 -11.41 -2.85
C LEU A 138 -11.89 -10.84 -3.84
N ILE A 139 -11.37 -9.62 -3.61
CA ILE A 139 -10.34 -9.01 -4.45
C ILE A 139 -9.08 -9.89 -4.49
N LEU A 140 -8.58 -10.33 -3.32
CA LEU A 140 -7.35 -11.11 -3.26
C LEU A 140 -7.49 -12.49 -3.92
N ILE A 141 -8.62 -13.17 -3.72
CA ILE A 141 -8.90 -14.47 -4.38
C ILE A 141 -9.07 -14.27 -5.88
N PHE A 142 -9.85 -13.29 -6.32
CA PHE A 142 -10.08 -13.02 -7.73
C PHE A 142 -8.77 -12.64 -8.45
N TYR A 143 -7.95 -11.78 -7.84
CA TYR A 143 -6.64 -11.41 -8.36
C TYR A 143 -5.72 -12.63 -8.50
N TRP A 144 -5.67 -13.48 -7.47
CA TRP A 144 -4.92 -14.74 -7.51
C TRP A 144 -5.38 -15.67 -8.62
N ILE A 145 -6.71 -15.85 -8.77
CA ILE A 145 -7.28 -16.67 -9.83
C ILE A 145 -6.88 -16.13 -11.22
N LEU A 146 -7.01 -14.83 -11.45
CA LEU A 146 -6.63 -14.23 -12.74
C LEU A 146 -5.14 -14.41 -13.05
N MET A 147 -4.28 -14.20 -12.05
CA MET A 147 -2.84 -14.28 -12.23
C MET A 147 -2.32 -15.70 -12.45
N MET A 148 -2.96 -16.71 -11.82
CA MET A 148 -2.42 -18.08 -11.77
C MET A 148 -3.17 -19.08 -12.64
N PHE A 149 -4.45 -18.83 -12.97
CA PHE A 149 -5.29 -19.83 -13.62
C PHE A 149 -5.87 -19.38 -14.96
N VAL A 150 -5.65 -18.12 -15.36
CA VAL A 150 -6.14 -17.59 -16.64
C VAL A 150 -4.98 -17.44 -17.62
N PRO A 151 -4.99 -18.13 -18.77
CA PRO A 151 -4.02 -17.90 -19.84
C PRO A 151 -4.24 -16.52 -20.47
N PHE A 152 -3.17 -15.91 -20.96
CA PHE A 152 -3.22 -14.54 -21.52
C PHE A 152 -2.23 -14.38 -22.69
N GLY A 153 -2.60 -13.60 -23.71
CA GLY A 153 -1.69 -13.16 -24.76
C GLY A 153 -0.89 -14.25 -25.49
N GLY A 154 -1.35 -15.51 -25.45
CA GLY A 154 -0.63 -16.66 -26.01
C GLY A 154 0.32 -17.34 -25.01
N PHE A 155 0.36 -16.92 -23.76
CA PHE A 155 1.12 -17.54 -22.69
C PHE A 155 0.24 -18.43 -21.81
N ASP A 156 0.85 -19.45 -21.22
CA ASP A 156 0.18 -20.38 -20.34
C ASP A 156 -0.27 -19.74 -19.02
N ALA A 157 -1.32 -20.32 -18.42
CA ALA A 157 -1.77 -19.92 -17.08
C ALA A 157 -0.65 -20.12 -16.05
N GLY A 158 -0.56 -19.19 -15.06
CA GLY A 158 0.46 -19.24 -14.01
C GLY A 158 1.82 -18.68 -14.42
N THR A 159 1.98 -18.14 -15.64
CA THR A 159 3.19 -17.42 -16.02
C THR A 159 3.24 -16.09 -15.29
N ILE A 160 4.24 -15.92 -14.42
CA ILE A 160 4.42 -14.70 -13.57
C ILE A 160 5.84 -14.16 -13.65
N GLU A 161 6.43 -14.18 -14.83
CA GLU A 161 7.79 -13.65 -15.09
C GLU A 161 7.78 -12.13 -15.29
N PRO A 162 8.95 -11.45 -15.16
CA PRO A 162 9.07 -10.03 -15.44
C PRO A 162 8.57 -9.68 -16.85
N GLY A 163 7.54 -8.84 -16.96
CA GLY A 163 6.94 -8.44 -18.23
C GLY A 163 6.07 -9.49 -18.92
N ILE A 164 6.08 -10.73 -18.46
CA ILE A 164 5.28 -11.84 -18.99
C ILE A 164 4.38 -12.34 -17.86
N ASN A 165 3.32 -11.61 -17.60
CA ASN A 165 2.31 -11.95 -16.59
C ASN A 165 0.99 -11.25 -16.93
N PHE A 166 -0.11 -11.78 -16.35
CA PHE A 166 -1.46 -11.27 -16.63
C PHE A 166 -1.60 -9.77 -16.34
N ALA A 167 -0.97 -9.26 -15.26
CA ALA A 167 -1.03 -7.83 -14.92
C ALA A 167 -0.37 -6.96 -15.98
N ALA A 168 0.84 -7.33 -16.42
CA ALA A 168 1.56 -6.61 -17.49
C ALA A 168 0.78 -6.66 -18.81
N TRP A 169 0.17 -7.79 -19.14
CA TRP A 169 -0.66 -7.93 -20.34
C TRP A 169 -1.88 -7.01 -20.29
N VAL A 170 -2.62 -6.96 -19.19
CA VAL A 170 -3.76 -6.04 -19.04
C VAL A 170 -3.30 -4.58 -19.08
N ASP A 171 -2.22 -4.24 -18.40
CA ASP A 171 -1.69 -2.87 -18.36
C ASP A 171 -1.23 -2.39 -19.75
N SER A 172 -0.76 -3.27 -20.62
CA SER A 172 -0.38 -2.94 -22.00
C SER A 172 -1.54 -2.39 -22.87
N PHE A 173 -2.79 -2.71 -22.50
CA PHE A 173 -3.99 -2.21 -23.19
C PHE A 173 -4.59 -0.98 -22.53
N ILE A 174 -4.42 -0.83 -21.20
CA ILE A 174 -5.15 0.17 -20.42
C ILE A 174 -4.28 1.39 -20.13
N VAL A 175 -2.98 1.20 -19.90
CA VAL A 175 -2.08 2.27 -19.50
C VAL A 175 -1.58 3.02 -20.74
N PRO A 176 -1.92 4.31 -20.88
CA PRO A 176 -1.36 5.13 -21.96
C PRO A 176 0.08 5.53 -21.65
N GLY A 177 0.85 5.80 -22.69
CA GLY A 177 2.22 6.30 -22.58
C GLY A 177 3.24 5.21 -22.26
N ARG A 178 4.32 5.61 -21.57
CA ARG A 178 5.45 4.73 -21.29
C ARG A 178 5.25 3.95 -19.99
N LEU A 179 5.57 2.66 -20.01
CA LEU A 179 5.74 1.83 -18.80
C LEU A 179 7.20 1.93 -18.29
N TYR A 180 7.41 1.77 -16.99
CA TYR A 180 8.73 1.91 -16.36
C TYR A 180 9.78 0.96 -16.95
N MET A 181 9.44 -0.31 -17.10
CA MET A 181 10.30 -1.38 -17.65
C MET A 181 9.92 -1.76 -19.10
N THR A 182 9.54 -0.81 -19.93
CA THR A 182 9.11 -1.00 -21.33
C THR A 182 7.89 -1.92 -21.50
N THR A 183 7.89 -3.11 -20.91
CA THR A 183 6.82 -4.12 -21.06
C THR A 183 5.92 -4.21 -19.84
N TRP A 184 6.32 -3.66 -18.70
CA TRP A 184 5.55 -3.69 -17.45
C TRP A 184 5.93 -2.52 -16.52
N ASP A 185 5.09 -2.30 -15.51
CA ASP A 185 5.28 -1.24 -14.52
C ASP A 185 4.97 -1.76 -13.12
N PRO A 186 5.89 -1.60 -12.13
CA PRO A 186 5.65 -2.04 -10.76
C PRO A 186 4.48 -1.29 -10.08
N GLU A 187 4.15 -0.09 -10.56
CA GLU A 187 2.99 0.70 -10.14
C GLU A 187 1.86 0.66 -11.18
N GLY A 188 1.74 -0.42 -11.96
CA GLY A 188 0.72 -0.61 -12.97
C GLY A 188 -0.72 -0.48 -12.44
N PHE A 189 -1.65 -0.28 -13.36
CA PHE A 189 -3.06 -0.07 -13.01
C PHE A 189 -3.68 -1.34 -12.44
N PHE A 190 -3.43 -2.50 -13.07
CA PHE A 190 -4.02 -3.76 -12.64
C PHE A 190 -3.54 -4.19 -11.25
N SER A 191 -2.24 -4.04 -10.96
CA SER A 191 -1.66 -4.31 -9.63
C SER A 191 -2.10 -3.30 -8.54
N THR A 192 -2.77 -2.21 -8.92
CA THR A 192 -3.40 -1.28 -7.97
C THR A 192 -4.63 -1.89 -7.30
N ILE A 193 -5.29 -2.88 -7.93
CA ILE A 193 -6.46 -3.57 -7.36
C ILE A 193 -6.13 -4.24 -6.01
N PRO A 194 -5.13 -5.13 -5.89
CA PRO A 194 -4.74 -5.68 -4.59
C PRO A 194 -4.11 -4.64 -3.66
N ALA A 195 -3.51 -3.56 -4.16
CA ALA A 195 -2.99 -2.47 -3.34
C ALA A 195 -4.10 -1.72 -2.56
N ILE A 196 -5.34 -1.70 -3.07
CA ILE A 196 -6.52 -1.22 -2.34
C ILE A 196 -6.70 -2.01 -1.05
N VAL A 197 -6.48 -3.32 -1.07
CA VAL A 197 -6.62 -4.18 0.12
C VAL A 197 -5.58 -3.85 1.18
N THR A 198 -4.36 -3.51 0.77
CA THR A 198 -3.33 -3.02 1.72
C THR A 198 -3.82 -1.77 2.47
N CYS A 199 -4.48 -0.85 1.79
CA CYS A 199 -5.07 0.32 2.44
C CYS A 199 -6.29 -0.04 3.31
N ILE A 200 -7.16 -0.96 2.86
CA ILE A 200 -8.30 -1.44 3.65
C ILE A 200 -7.81 -2.13 4.94
N SER A 201 -6.71 -2.88 4.90
CA SER A 201 -6.10 -3.46 6.11
C SER A 201 -5.71 -2.38 7.13
N GLY A 202 -5.22 -1.23 6.65
CA GLY A 202 -5.00 -0.05 7.48
C GLY A 202 -6.29 0.54 8.04
N ILE A 203 -7.38 0.58 7.26
CA ILE A 203 -8.70 1.01 7.74
C ILE A 203 -9.18 0.09 8.88
N ILE A 204 -9.11 -1.22 8.70
CA ILE A 204 -9.48 -2.22 9.72
C ILE A 204 -8.66 -2.00 10.99
N THR A 205 -7.36 -1.79 10.85
CA THR A 205 -6.46 -1.47 11.97
C THR A 205 -6.92 -0.22 12.72
N GLY A 206 -7.25 0.85 12.01
CA GLY A 206 -7.76 2.06 12.63
C GLY A 206 -9.11 1.87 13.34
N GLU A 207 -9.99 0.98 12.84
CA GLU A 207 -11.23 0.60 13.52
C GLU A 207 -10.94 -0.15 14.84
N ILE A 208 -10.00 -1.10 14.84
CA ILE A 208 -9.56 -1.81 16.04
C ILE A 208 -9.00 -0.84 17.07
N ILE A 209 -8.15 0.12 16.65
CA ILE A 209 -7.57 1.12 17.55
C ILE A 209 -8.64 1.96 18.25
N LYS A 210 -9.74 2.29 17.55
CA LYS A 210 -10.81 3.15 18.09
C LYS A 210 -11.73 2.45 19.06
N TYR A 211 -12.13 1.24 18.75
CA TYR A 211 -13.26 0.58 19.41
C TYR A 211 -12.87 -0.60 20.28
N ASN A 212 -11.60 -1.00 20.29
CA ASN A 212 -11.18 -2.17 21.05
C ASN A 212 -10.33 -1.78 22.26
N SER A 213 -10.73 -2.25 23.45
CA SER A 213 -9.97 -2.05 24.69
C SER A 213 -8.62 -2.78 24.68
N ASN A 214 -8.57 -3.97 24.09
CA ASN A 214 -7.36 -4.80 23.97
C ASN A 214 -6.66 -4.61 22.59
N LYS A 215 -6.68 -3.36 22.07
CA LYS A 215 -6.21 -3.03 20.73
C LYS A 215 -4.81 -3.57 20.39
N ILE A 216 -3.85 -3.46 21.32
CA ILE A 216 -2.46 -3.90 21.09
C ILE A 216 -2.40 -5.40 20.86
N ILE A 217 -3.01 -6.20 21.76
CA ILE A 217 -3.02 -7.67 21.65
C ILE A 217 -3.72 -8.09 20.35
N ASN A 218 -4.87 -7.50 20.05
CA ASN A 218 -5.63 -7.85 18.85
C ASN A 218 -4.91 -7.49 17.56
N LEU A 219 -4.18 -6.36 17.52
CA LEU A 219 -3.36 -6.01 16.39
C LEU A 219 -2.17 -6.94 16.20
N ILE A 220 -1.53 -7.35 17.31
CA ILE A 220 -0.45 -8.34 17.27
C ILE A 220 -0.96 -9.69 16.76
N LEU A 221 -2.05 -10.20 17.33
CA LEU A 221 -2.62 -11.50 16.92
C LEU A 221 -3.08 -11.47 15.46
N LEU A 222 -3.81 -10.43 15.04
CA LEU A 222 -4.24 -10.29 13.66
C LEU A 222 -3.06 -10.10 12.71
N GLY A 223 -2.07 -9.32 13.11
CA GLY A 223 -0.85 -9.10 12.32
C GLY A 223 -0.07 -10.39 12.09
N PHE A 224 0.12 -11.21 13.14
CA PHE A 224 0.75 -12.53 13.00
C PHE A 224 -0.09 -13.49 12.17
N LEU A 225 -1.43 -13.48 12.32
CA LEU A 225 -2.32 -14.28 11.50
C LEU A 225 -2.17 -13.93 10.00
N LEU A 226 -2.20 -12.66 9.65
CA LEU A 226 -2.02 -12.21 8.26
C LEU A 226 -0.64 -12.57 7.73
N LEU A 227 0.40 -12.44 8.55
CA LEU A 227 1.77 -12.81 8.18
C LEU A 227 1.86 -14.30 7.88
N ILE A 228 1.29 -15.17 8.73
CA ILE A 228 1.26 -16.63 8.51
C ILE A 228 0.48 -16.96 7.24
N ILE A 229 -0.69 -16.34 7.03
CA ILE A 229 -1.49 -16.53 5.80
C ILE A 229 -0.66 -16.12 4.58
N GLY A 230 0.04 -14.98 4.63
CA GLY A 230 0.89 -14.51 3.54
C GLY A 230 2.01 -15.49 3.22
N LEU A 231 2.70 -16.03 4.23
CA LEU A 231 3.77 -17.02 4.06
C LEU A 231 3.26 -18.37 3.55
N VAL A 232 2.09 -18.82 4.00
CA VAL A 232 1.47 -20.04 3.46
C VAL A 232 1.02 -19.84 2.02
N TRP A 233 0.46 -18.67 1.72
CA TRP A 233 0.03 -18.35 0.35
C TRP A 233 1.20 -18.17 -0.61
N ASP A 234 2.38 -17.80 -0.12
CA ASP A 234 3.64 -17.69 -0.88
C ASP A 234 3.99 -19.00 -1.62
N ILE A 235 3.63 -20.15 -1.05
CA ILE A 235 3.85 -21.46 -1.66
C ILE A 235 3.09 -21.61 -2.99
N PHE A 236 1.91 -20.99 -3.11
CA PHE A 236 1.03 -21.11 -4.27
C PHE A 236 1.03 -19.87 -5.16
N PHE A 237 1.34 -18.72 -4.60
CA PHE A 237 1.42 -17.42 -5.28
C PHE A 237 2.55 -16.62 -4.64
N PRO A 238 3.76 -16.66 -5.21
CA PRO A 238 4.95 -16.08 -4.61
C PRO A 238 4.79 -14.64 -4.18
N ILE A 239 5.35 -14.31 -3.01
CA ILE A 239 5.42 -12.93 -2.53
C ILE A 239 6.17 -12.10 -3.57
N ASN A 240 5.51 -11.09 -4.12
CA ASN A 240 6.08 -10.25 -5.15
C ASN A 240 5.49 -8.82 -5.08
N LYS A 241 6.37 -7.86 -4.83
CA LYS A 241 6.01 -6.43 -4.79
C LYS A 241 5.65 -5.89 -6.18
N HIS A 242 6.37 -6.31 -7.22
CA HIS A 242 6.26 -5.73 -8.55
C HIS A 242 4.88 -5.94 -9.17
N ILE A 243 4.27 -7.07 -8.90
CA ILE A 243 2.91 -7.40 -9.33
C ILE A 243 1.90 -7.37 -8.15
N TRP A 244 2.32 -6.95 -6.96
CA TRP A 244 1.49 -6.77 -5.77
C TRP A 244 0.63 -7.98 -5.43
N THR A 245 1.26 -9.17 -5.33
CA THR A 245 0.55 -10.44 -5.13
C THR A 245 -0.31 -10.47 -3.86
N SER A 246 -1.32 -11.32 -3.84
CA SER A 246 -2.20 -11.47 -2.67
C SER A 246 -1.45 -11.93 -1.42
N SER A 247 -0.45 -12.82 -1.58
CA SER A 247 0.48 -13.22 -0.54
C SER A 247 1.28 -12.03 0.02
N TYR A 248 1.77 -11.16 -0.87
CA TYR A 248 2.49 -9.95 -0.48
C TYR A 248 1.62 -8.95 0.28
N VAL A 249 0.35 -8.79 -0.10
CA VAL A 249 -0.61 -7.95 0.63
C VAL A 249 -0.79 -8.44 2.06
N MET A 250 -1.00 -9.74 2.25
CA MET A 250 -1.17 -10.33 3.58
C MET A 250 0.11 -10.21 4.40
N PHE A 251 1.25 -10.56 3.83
CA PHE A 251 2.56 -10.48 4.46
C PHE A 251 2.90 -9.06 4.92
N SER A 252 2.84 -8.09 4.01
CA SER A 252 3.20 -6.69 4.30
C SER A 252 2.23 -6.01 5.26
N SER A 253 0.91 -6.28 5.15
CA SER A 253 -0.11 -5.79 6.08
C SER A 253 0.08 -6.36 7.48
N GLY A 254 0.42 -7.65 7.60
CA GLY A 254 0.70 -8.30 8.87
C GLY A 254 1.87 -7.63 9.60
N ILE A 255 2.98 -7.40 8.89
CA ILE A 255 4.16 -6.71 9.45
C ILE A 255 3.79 -5.27 9.86
N ALA A 256 3.06 -4.53 9.02
CA ALA A 256 2.65 -3.16 9.33
C ALA A 256 1.79 -3.09 10.62
N MET A 257 0.85 -4.02 10.81
CA MET A 257 0.03 -4.10 12.02
C MET A 257 0.87 -4.37 13.28
N VAL A 258 1.82 -5.30 13.21
CA VAL A 258 2.70 -5.64 14.34
C VAL A 258 3.58 -4.44 14.70
N ILE A 259 4.21 -3.80 13.72
CA ILE A 259 5.06 -2.61 13.95
C ILE A 259 4.23 -1.47 14.57
N LEU A 260 3.03 -1.21 14.06
CA LEU A 260 2.16 -0.17 14.63
C LEU A 260 1.71 -0.53 16.05
N ALA A 261 1.38 -1.80 16.33
CA ALA A 261 1.01 -2.24 17.66
C ALA A 261 2.15 -2.05 18.69
N ILE A 262 3.39 -2.39 18.29
CA ILE A 262 4.59 -2.16 19.10
C ILE A 262 4.79 -0.65 19.32
N SER A 263 4.64 0.16 18.27
CA SER A 263 4.74 1.62 18.36
C SER A 263 3.70 2.21 19.31
N ILE A 264 2.45 1.74 19.26
CA ILE A 264 1.39 2.16 20.21
C ILE A 264 1.76 1.78 21.65
N PHE A 265 2.29 0.58 21.85
CA PHE A 265 2.69 0.12 23.19
C PHE A 265 3.83 0.97 23.76
N ILE A 266 4.85 1.28 22.98
CA ILE A 266 6.02 2.02 23.44
C ILE A 266 5.68 3.51 23.64
N ILE A 267 5.01 4.13 22.68
CA ILE A 267 4.85 5.58 22.60
C ILE A 267 3.58 6.05 23.33
N ASP A 268 2.43 5.45 22.98
CA ASP A 268 1.15 5.94 23.48
C ASP A 268 0.76 5.31 24.83
N TYR A 269 1.21 4.07 25.13
CA TYR A 269 0.86 3.38 26.37
C TYR A 269 1.89 3.58 27.48
N LYS A 270 3.18 3.37 27.20
CA LYS A 270 4.25 3.57 28.20
C LYS A 270 4.69 5.02 28.33
N SER A 271 4.23 5.92 27.45
CA SER A 271 4.58 7.34 27.46
C SER A 271 6.10 7.57 27.58
N TYR A 272 6.90 6.76 26.89
CA TYR A 272 8.31 7.05 26.78
C TYR A 272 8.44 8.35 25.99
N ASP A 273 8.77 9.43 26.69
CA ASP A 273 9.23 10.72 26.10
C ASP A 273 10.60 10.53 25.44
N PHE A 274 10.63 9.64 24.45
CA PHE A 274 11.73 9.66 23.51
C PHE A 274 11.65 11.00 22.80
N GLU A 275 12.76 11.68 22.54
CA GLU A 275 12.80 12.94 21.80
C GLU A 275 12.27 12.72 20.36
N LEU A 276 10.98 12.53 20.27
CA LEU A 276 10.18 12.28 19.06
C LEU A 276 10.10 13.49 18.13
N LYS A 277 10.75 14.60 18.52
CA LYS A 277 10.76 15.83 17.74
C LYS A 277 11.26 15.64 16.31
N PHE A 278 12.17 14.69 16.09
CA PHE A 278 12.72 14.42 14.76
C PHE A 278 11.75 13.68 13.82
N SER A 279 10.93 12.76 14.33
CA SER A 279 10.01 11.96 13.50
C SER A 279 8.64 12.61 13.33
N ILE A 280 8.31 13.64 14.10
CA ILE A 280 7.05 14.39 14.02
C ILE A 280 7.15 15.58 13.06
N ALA A 281 8.37 16.02 12.72
CA ALA A 281 8.63 17.17 11.85
C ALA A 281 8.44 16.88 10.34
N PHE A 282 8.27 15.63 9.97
CA PHE A 282 7.94 15.15 8.61
C PHE A 282 6.54 14.52 8.65
#